data_3e27a6093c3d40cb7372907a8d57a4c7
#
_entry.id   3e27a6093c3d40cb7372907a8d57a4c7
#
_cell.length_a   1.000
_cell.length_b   1.000
_cell.length_c   1.000
_cell.angle_alpha   90.00
_cell.angle_beta   90.00
_cell.angle_gamma   90.00
#
_symmetry.space_group_name_H-M   'P 1'
#
loop_
_entity.id
_entity.type
_entity.pdbx_description
1 polymer ?
#
loop_
_entity_poly.entity_id
_entity_poly.type
_entity_poly.pdbx_seq_one_letter_code
_entity_poly.pdbx_strand_id
1 'polypeptide(L)'
;MSAYVQFEKVRKVYQMGEVQIEVIRQQLFDRYRMHVTFGEGNIVYKETIAAPVIGMGHFEPLRHYAEVHLLLEPGEPESGLVFDTNCSEDMLSKNWQRLILTHLQEKKHRGVLTGSEITDMRISVIAGKAHVKHTEGGDFRQATYRAVRQGLRQAETILLEPYYSFRLELPTEQLGRAMTDMERMSAKLNAPDSSGEYAVLAGEAPVATIRSYQKDLSAYTGGKGKMSCQLCGYRPCHNTEEVVAQIGYDPDLDYAATADSVFTAHGSGYIVPWDEVADHVHVDNGYSLEGKQSPEDDYAEPMTAAMRRRMRYDTEYSMGEEEIRSILGQAGGANRNQKKNWIRQRKRVVSSTDSRGPVAYKRSAEKYLLVDGYNIVFAWDELNELAKDNIDAARDRLMDILCNYQAYMGMTLILVFDAYKVKGGIGQMLDYHNIHVVYTKEAETADQYIEKLAHNMGREHDVTVATSDGLEQLIIRGQGCKLWSAREFYAEVKRVEEAIRRQVE
;
A
#
# COMPACT_ATOMS: atom_id res chain seq x y z
N MET A 1 15.51 25.26 -7.43
CA MET A 1 14.54 24.18 -7.26
C MET A 1 14.38 23.95 -5.76
N SER A 2 13.19 24.25 -5.21
CA SER A 2 12.89 24.04 -3.79
C SER A 2 12.63 22.55 -3.58
N ALA A 3 13.50 21.86 -2.87
CA ALA A 3 13.25 20.47 -2.48
C ALA A 3 12.30 20.48 -1.29
N TYR A 4 11.08 19.98 -1.49
CA TYR A 4 10.15 19.72 -0.40
C TYR A 4 10.50 18.37 0.21
N VAL A 5 10.90 18.34 1.47
CA VAL A 5 11.05 17.12 2.26
C VAL A 5 9.77 16.98 3.10
N GLN A 6 8.95 16.00 2.76
CA GLN A 6 7.75 15.67 3.51
C GLN A 6 8.09 14.56 4.50
N PHE A 7 8.01 14.85 5.80
CA PHE A 7 8.22 13.85 6.85
C PHE A 7 6.92 13.09 7.08
N GLU A 8 6.74 11.92 6.49
CA GLU A 8 5.50 11.12 6.58
C GLU A 8 5.28 10.37 7.90
N LYS A 9 6.21 10.37 8.84
CA LYS A 9 6.09 9.62 10.09
C LYS A 9 6.66 10.34 11.31
N VAL A 10 6.06 11.46 11.72
CA VAL A 10 6.25 11.93 13.09
C VAL A 10 5.00 11.58 13.91
N ARG A 11 4.97 10.38 14.50
CA ARG A 11 3.88 9.86 15.35
C ARG A 11 3.89 10.42 16.77
N LYS A 12 4.39 11.62 17.01
CA LYS A 12 4.20 12.31 18.29
C LYS A 12 3.73 13.73 17.99
N VAL A 13 2.45 13.96 18.19
CA VAL A 13 1.91 15.31 18.26
C VAL A 13 2.40 15.90 19.57
N TYR A 14 3.49 16.65 19.51
CA TYR A 14 3.85 17.54 20.60
C TYR A 14 3.10 18.84 20.36
N GLN A 15 2.45 19.40 21.40
CA GLN A 15 2.12 20.80 21.41
C GLN A 15 3.45 21.57 21.42
N MET A 16 3.97 21.86 20.24
CA MET A 16 5.17 22.66 20.11
C MET A 16 4.74 24.12 20.05
N GLY A 17 5.12 24.89 21.04
CA GLY A 17 5.02 26.34 20.97
C GLY A 17 5.86 26.89 19.83
N GLU A 18 5.57 28.10 19.38
CA GLU A 18 6.30 28.79 18.29
C GLU A 18 7.84 28.79 18.51
N VAL A 19 8.27 28.88 19.77
CA VAL A 19 9.69 28.80 20.15
C VAL A 19 10.32 27.43 19.84
N GLN A 20 9.57 26.34 20.05
CA GLN A 20 10.09 25.00 19.78
C GLN A 20 10.23 24.73 18.28
N ILE A 21 9.32 25.25 17.47
CA ILE A 21 9.38 25.19 16.00
C ILE A 21 10.61 25.96 15.49
N GLU A 22 10.86 27.15 16.06
CA GLU A 22 12.02 27.96 15.71
C GLU A 22 13.34 27.28 16.09
N VAL A 23 13.41 26.66 17.28
CA VAL A 23 14.57 25.86 17.70
C VAL A 23 14.82 24.68 16.75
N ILE A 24 13.78 23.97 16.32
CA ILE A 24 13.91 22.87 15.36
C ILE A 24 14.37 23.41 14.00
N ARG A 25 13.81 24.51 13.52
CA ARG A 25 14.25 25.20 12.29
C ARG A 25 15.74 25.51 12.33
N GLN A 26 16.18 26.11 13.43
CA GLN A 26 17.59 26.46 13.63
C GLN A 26 18.49 25.22 13.69
N GLN A 27 18.08 24.16 14.41
CA GLN A 27 18.83 22.91 14.48
C GLN A 27 18.97 22.22 13.11
N LEU A 28 17.90 22.22 12.30
CA LEU A 28 17.93 21.67 10.93
C LEU A 28 18.89 22.50 10.04
N PHE A 29 18.86 23.83 10.19
CA PHE A 29 19.80 24.68 9.47
C PHE A 29 21.25 24.44 9.91
N ASP A 30 21.51 24.39 11.21
CA ASP A 30 22.87 24.24 11.75
C ASP A 30 23.50 22.90 11.40
N ARG A 31 22.74 21.81 11.49
CA ARG A 31 23.23 20.46 11.24
C ARG A 31 23.28 20.08 9.78
N TYR A 32 22.26 20.47 9.01
CA TYR A 32 22.05 19.97 7.65
C TYR A 32 22.07 21.08 6.59
N ARG A 33 22.21 22.35 6.99
CA ARG A 33 22.13 23.54 6.11
C ARG A 33 20.82 23.60 5.32
N MET A 34 19.74 23.06 5.89
CA MET A 34 18.42 23.03 5.28
C MET A 34 17.58 24.21 5.77
N HIS A 35 17.06 25.00 4.83
CA HIS A 35 16.04 26.01 5.13
C HIS A 35 14.66 25.32 5.07
N VAL A 36 14.01 25.21 6.23
CA VAL A 36 12.70 24.58 6.37
C VAL A 36 11.67 25.63 6.78
N THR A 37 10.53 25.62 6.11
CA THR A 37 9.36 26.43 6.50
C THR A 37 8.29 25.49 7.07
N PHE A 38 7.73 25.84 8.22
CA PHE A 38 6.61 25.15 8.83
C PHE A 38 5.32 25.85 8.40
N GLY A 39 4.42 25.14 7.74
CA GLY A 39 3.08 25.59 7.42
C GLY A 39 2.10 25.24 8.56
N GLU A 40 0.87 25.71 8.42
CA GLU A 40 -0.24 25.20 9.22
C GLU A 40 -0.44 23.72 8.88
N GLY A 41 -0.34 22.83 9.86
CA GLY A 41 -0.50 21.39 9.65
C GLY A 41 -1.87 21.06 9.04
N ASN A 42 -1.92 20.03 8.20
CA ASN A 42 -3.18 19.50 7.68
C ASN A 42 -3.84 18.58 8.70
N ILE A 43 -5.17 18.56 8.71
CA ILE A 43 -5.94 17.57 9.47
C ILE A 43 -5.80 16.22 8.77
N VAL A 44 -5.44 15.21 9.53
CA VAL A 44 -5.36 13.82 9.02
C VAL A 44 -6.70 13.16 9.30
N TYR A 45 -7.52 13.05 8.28
CA TYR A 45 -8.78 12.33 8.33
C TYR A 45 -8.57 10.82 8.21
N LYS A 46 -9.57 10.05 8.63
CA LYS A 46 -9.67 8.60 8.41
C LYS A 46 -11.09 8.27 7.94
N GLU A 47 -11.27 7.06 7.45
CA GLU A 47 -12.60 6.59 7.01
C GLU A 47 -12.92 5.24 7.64
N THR A 48 -14.20 4.99 7.93
CA THR A 48 -14.73 3.69 8.36
C THR A 48 -16.11 3.46 7.74
N ILE A 49 -16.75 2.35 8.04
CA ILE A 49 -18.08 2.00 7.52
C ILE A 49 -19.11 1.92 8.66
N ALA A 50 -20.37 2.21 8.34
CA ALA A 50 -21.48 2.18 9.30
C ALA A 50 -22.07 0.78 9.49
N ALA A 51 -22.07 -0.05 8.45
CA ALA A 51 -22.70 -1.36 8.43
C ALA A 51 -21.84 -2.41 7.69
N PRO A 52 -22.02 -3.70 7.98
CA PRO A 52 -21.33 -4.76 7.26
C PRO A 52 -21.65 -4.75 5.77
N VAL A 53 -20.65 -5.05 4.94
CA VAL A 53 -20.78 -5.15 3.49
C VAL A 53 -19.88 -6.26 2.94
N ILE A 54 -20.29 -6.88 1.82
CA ILE A 54 -19.48 -7.87 1.13
C ILE A 54 -18.80 -7.21 -0.07
N GLY A 55 -17.47 -7.18 -0.04
CA GLY A 55 -16.68 -6.72 -1.16
C GLY A 55 -16.23 -7.88 -2.04
N MET A 56 -16.40 -7.75 -3.35
CA MET A 56 -16.08 -8.77 -4.33
C MET A 56 -15.06 -8.22 -5.33
N GLY A 57 -13.98 -8.97 -5.55
CA GLY A 57 -12.96 -8.61 -6.50
C GLY A 57 -12.59 -9.77 -7.40
N HIS A 58 -12.60 -9.53 -8.70
CA HIS A 58 -12.25 -10.51 -9.71
C HIS A 58 -11.13 -9.98 -10.59
N PHE A 59 -10.18 -10.84 -10.91
CA PHE A 59 -9.06 -10.49 -11.77
C PHE A 59 -8.73 -11.65 -12.72
N GLU A 60 -9.13 -11.51 -13.98
CA GLU A 60 -8.99 -12.53 -15.01
C GLU A 60 -8.54 -11.91 -16.35
N PRO A 61 -7.38 -11.21 -16.42
CA PRO A 61 -6.78 -10.93 -17.71
C PRO A 61 -6.24 -12.23 -18.32
N LEU A 62 -6.04 -12.26 -19.65
CA LEU A 62 -5.60 -13.46 -20.39
C LEU A 62 -4.56 -14.31 -19.64
N ARG A 63 -4.91 -15.57 -19.34
CA ARG A 63 -4.12 -16.56 -18.62
C ARG A 63 -3.85 -16.26 -17.13
N HIS A 64 -4.66 -15.39 -16.53
CA HIS A 64 -4.66 -15.11 -15.10
C HIS A 64 -6.06 -15.36 -14.54
N TYR A 65 -6.17 -15.71 -13.28
CA TYR A 65 -7.47 -15.89 -12.63
C TYR A 65 -7.34 -15.79 -11.12
N ALA A 66 -8.06 -14.89 -10.51
CA ALA A 66 -8.30 -14.89 -9.08
C ALA A 66 -9.65 -14.23 -8.75
N GLU A 67 -10.36 -14.78 -7.80
CA GLU A 67 -11.57 -14.21 -7.25
C GLU A 67 -11.51 -14.22 -5.73
N VAL A 68 -11.88 -13.11 -5.10
CA VAL A 68 -11.84 -12.90 -3.65
C VAL A 68 -13.11 -12.21 -3.18
N HIS A 69 -13.75 -12.78 -2.16
CA HIS A 69 -14.88 -12.18 -1.47
C HIS A 69 -14.49 -11.89 -0.03
N LEU A 70 -14.70 -10.67 0.39
CA LEU A 70 -14.36 -10.15 1.71
C LEU A 70 -15.61 -9.67 2.42
N LEU A 71 -15.77 -10.03 3.68
CA LEU A 71 -16.74 -9.42 4.57
C LEU A 71 -16.02 -8.27 5.29
N LEU A 72 -16.52 -7.05 5.09
CA LEU A 72 -16.07 -5.84 5.77
C LEU A 72 -17.09 -5.51 6.86
N GLU A 73 -16.66 -5.45 8.09
CA GLU A 73 -17.50 -5.17 9.26
C GLU A 73 -16.96 -3.95 10.01
N PRO A 74 -17.83 -3.06 10.53
CA PRO A 74 -17.38 -1.99 11.42
C PRO A 74 -16.75 -2.59 12.67
N GLY A 75 -15.64 -2.01 13.11
CA GLY A 75 -14.93 -2.35 14.35
C GLY A 75 -15.18 -1.35 15.46
N GLU A 76 -14.70 -1.67 16.65
CA GLU A 76 -14.73 -0.73 17.77
C GLU A 76 -13.83 0.48 17.47
N PRO A 77 -14.17 1.67 17.97
CA PRO A 77 -13.32 2.85 17.84
C PRO A 77 -11.90 2.58 18.34
N GLU A 78 -10.90 3.00 17.56
CA GLU A 78 -9.46 2.83 17.82
C GLU A 78 -8.94 1.39 17.73
N SER A 79 -9.76 0.43 17.26
CA SER A 79 -9.34 -0.95 17.06
C SER A 79 -8.40 -1.11 15.83
N GLY A 80 -8.37 -0.12 14.94
CA GLY A 80 -7.62 -0.19 13.70
C GLY A 80 -8.20 -1.19 12.71
N LEU A 81 -7.35 -1.81 11.88
CA LEU A 81 -7.76 -2.85 10.94
C LEU A 81 -7.43 -4.24 11.49
N VAL A 82 -8.43 -5.10 11.53
CA VAL A 82 -8.30 -6.50 11.91
C VAL A 82 -8.58 -7.37 10.68
N PHE A 83 -7.66 -8.28 10.37
CA PHE A 83 -7.77 -9.18 9.22
C PHE A 83 -7.94 -10.61 9.69
N ASP A 84 -8.93 -11.32 9.12
CA ASP A 84 -9.31 -12.68 9.50
C ASP A 84 -9.74 -13.51 8.29
N THR A 85 -9.97 -14.81 8.48
CA THR A 85 -10.50 -15.69 7.45
C THR A 85 -11.54 -16.65 8.02
N ASN A 86 -12.72 -16.65 7.42
CA ASN A 86 -13.82 -17.57 7.69
C ASN A 86 -14.07 -18.51 6.50
N CYS A 87 -13.18 -18.50 5.50
CA CYS A 87 -13.29 -19.31 4.30
C CYS A 87 -12.88 -20.76 4.58
N SER A 88 -13.67 -21.72 4.08
CA SER A 88 -13.34 -23.15 4.20
C SER A 88 -12.16 -23.53 3.30
N GLU A 89 -11.40 -24.56 3.69
CA GLU A 89 -10.32 -25.11 2.85
C GLU A 89 -10.81 -25.74 1.56
N ASP A 90 -12.03 -26.26 1.55
CA ASP A 90 -12.64 -26.85 0.36
C ASP A 90 -12.95 -25.80 -0.72
N MET A 91 -13.22 -24.56 -0.30
CA MET A 91 -13.48 -23.44 -1.20
C MET A 91 -12.19 -22.79 -1.69
N LEU A 92 -11.26 -22.52 -0.78
CA LEU A 92 -9.98 -21.93 -1.09
C LEU A 92 -8.89 -22.48 -0.14
N SER A 93 -7.80 -23.00 -0.69
CA SER A 93 -6.73 -23.57 0.12
C SER A 93 -6.12 -22.57 1.09
N LYS A 94 -5.64 -23.02 2.26
CA LYS A 94 -5.03 -22.17 3.30
C LYS A 94 -3.88 -21.31 2.80
N ASN A 95 -3.12 -21.79 1.81
CA ASN A 95 -2.01 -21.03 1.27
C ASN A 95 -2.49 -19.76 0.58
N TRP A 96 -3.55 -19.87 -0.22
CA TRP A 96 -4.16 -18.71 -0.86
C TRP A 96 -4.84 -17.77 0.14
N GLN A 97 -5.51 -18.33 1.15
CA GLN A 97 -6.10 -17.51 2.22
C GLN A 97 -5.03 -16.67 2.95
N ARG A 98 -3.90 -17.29 3.31
CA ARG A 98 -2.78 -16.57 3.94
C ARG A 98 -2.20 -15.49 3.04
N LEU A 99 -2.10 -15.77 1.74
CA LEU A 99 -1.61 -14.81 0.77
C LEU A 99 -2.55 -13.60 0.67
N ILE A 100 -3.87 -13.81 0.65
CA ILE A 100 -4.86 -12.73 0.67
C ILE A 100 -4.70 -11.89 1.94
N LEU A 101 -4.56 -12.51 3.12
CA LEU A 101 -4.33 -11.80 4.37
C LEU A 101 -3.03 -10.98 4.33
N THR A 102 -1.97 -11.49 3.71
CA THR A 102 -0.74 -10.75 3.48
C THR A 102 -0.98 -9.51 2.59
N HIS A 103 -1.73 -9.67 1.50
CA HIS A 103 -2.07 -8.56 0.60
C HIS A 103 -2.93 -7.49 1.26
N LEU A 104 -3.81 -7.88 2.19
CA LEU A 104 -4.57 -6.92 3.01
C LEU A 104 -3.67 -6.10 3.93
N GLN A 105 -2.59 -6.71 4.47
CA GLN A 105 -1.68 -6.06 5.42
C GLN A 105 -0.58 -5.22 4.74
N GLU A 106 -0.17 -5.54 3.51
CA GLU A 106 0.96 -4.90 2.85
C GLU A 106 0.67 -3.47 2.40
N LYS A 107 -0.60 -3.10 2.21
CA LYS A 107 -1.02 -1.82 1.67
C LYS A 107 -1.89 -1.04 2.67
N LYS A 108 -1.70 0.26 2.71
CA LYS A 108 -2.65 1.18 3.34
C LYS A 108 -3.84 1.36 2.39
N HIS A 109 -4.99 0.81 2.79
CA HIS A 109 -6.22 0.95 2.02
C HIS A 109 -6.81 2.35 2.20
N ARG A 110 -7.24 2.94 1.08
CA ARG A 110 -7.86 4.26 1.05
C ARG A 110 -9.38 4.14 1.03
N GLY A 111 -10.03 5.03 1.74
CA GLY A 111 -11.47 5.20 1.70
C GLY A 111 -11.97 5.88 0.42
N VAL A 112 -13.26 6.08 0.32
CA VAL A 112 -13.94 6.54 -0.90
C VAL A 112 -14.47 7.97 -0.81
N LEU A 113 -14.48 8.59 0.38
CA LEU A 113 -14.95 9.96 0.58
C LEU A 113 -13.84 11.00 0.31
N THR A 114 -12.66 10.75 0.86
CA THR A 114 -11.54 11.69 0.83
C THR A 114 -10.23 11.05 0.39
N GLY A 115 -10.25 9.73 0.14
CA GLY A 115 -9.04 8.95 -0.10
C GLY A 115 -8.15 8.79 1.14
N SER A 116 -8.69 9.09 2.33
CA SER A 116 -7.99 8.92 3.61
C SER A 116 -7.86 7.44 3.96
N GLU A 117 -6.93 7.11 4.85
CA GLU A 117 -6.69 5.73 5.29
C GLU A 117 -7.91 5.19 6.06
N ILE A 118 -8.37 3.98 5.73
CA ILE A 118 -9.45 3.32 6.46
C ILE A 118 -8.97 2.82 7.83
N THR A 119 -9.88 2.75 8.80
CA THR A 119 -9.59 2.28 10.17
C THR A 119 -10.85 1.70 10.82
N ASP A 120 -10.67 1.06 11.97
CA ASP A 120 -11.75 0.56 12.83
C ASP A 120 -12.71 -0.35 12.07
N MET A 121 -12.12 -1.35 11.41
CA MET A 121 -12.86 -2.34 10.62
C MET A 121 -12.24 -3.72 10.79
N ARG A 122 -13.09 -4.75 10.72
CA ARG A 122 -12.68 -6.13 10.51
C ARG A 122 -12.90 -6.49 9.04
N ILE A 123 -11.90 -7.09 8.41
CA ILE A 123 -11.97 -7.56 7.03
C ILE A 123 -11.66 -9.05 7.04
N SER A 124 -12.68 -9.87 6.74
CA SER A 124 -12.61 -11.33 6.78
C SER A 124 -12.72 -11.93 5.38
N VAL A 125 -11.83 -12.83 5.02
CA VAL A 125 -11.95 -13.63 3.78
C VAL A 125 -13.09 -14.63 3.96
N ILE A 126 -14.13 -14.54 3.14
CA ILE A 126 -15.29 -15.44 3.23
C ILE A 126 -15.36 -16.45 2.09
N ALA A 127 -14.88 -16.08 0.89
CA ALA A 127 -14.81 -16.95 -0.26
C ALA A 127 -13.69 -16.52 -1.21
N GLY A 128 -13.33 -17.41 -2.11
CA GLY A 128 -12.39 -17.12 -3.18
C GLY A 128 -12.18 -18.32 -4.09
N LYS A 129 -11.62 -18.07 -5.27
CA LYS A 129 -11.37 -19.12 -6.24
C LYS A 129 -10.06 -18.92 -6.96
N ALA A 130 -9.31 -20.01 -7.09
CA ALA A 130 -8.09 -20.11 -7.88
C ALA A 130 -8.29 -21.05 -9.06
N HIS A 131 -7.54 -20.83 -10.12
CA HIS A 131 -7.48 -21.76 -11.27
C HIS A 131 -6.12 -22.46 -11.28
N VAL A 132 -6.11 -23.81 -11.34
CA VAL A 132 -4.92 -24.66 -11.16
C VAL A 132 -3.75 -24.29 -12.11
N LYS A 133 -4.05 -23.75 -13.29
CA LYS A 133 -3.03 -23.44 -14.32
C LYS A 133 -2.81 -21.94 -14.57
N HIS A 134 -3.68 -21.09 -14.03
CA HIS A 134 -3.74 -19.67 -14.40
C HIS A 134 -3.72 -18.73 -13.22
N THR A 135 -3.62 -19.23 -11.98
CA THR A 135 -3.54 -18.37 -10.79
C THR A 135 -2.11 -18.22 -10.33
N GLU A 136 -1.67 -16.98 -10.25
CA GLU A 136 -0.40 -16.56 -9.67
C GLU A 136 -0.65 -15.68 -8.42
N GLY A 137 0.37 -15.51 -7.58
CA GLY A 137 0.22 -14.72 -6.34
C GLY A 137 -0.19 -13.27 -6.60
N GLY A 138 0.29 -12.68 -7.68
CA GLY A 138 -0.07 -11.32 -8.10
C GLY A 138 -1.54 -11.14 -8.48
N ASP A 139 -2.21 -12.21 -8.93
CA ASP A 139 -3.63 -12.17 -9.28
C ASP A 139 -4.50 -11.99 -8.04
N PHE A 140 -4.16 -12.71 -6.96
CA PHE A 140 -4.83 -12.53 -5.67
C PHE A 140 -4.60 -11.15 -5.09
N ARG A 141 -3.43 -10.54 -5.28
CA ARG A 141 -3.18 -9.15 -4.89
C ARG A 141 -4.18 -8.22 -5.57
N GLN A 142 -4.32 -8.35 -6.89
CA GLN A 142 -5.23 -7.52 -7.68
C GLN A 142 -6.70 -7.76 -7.30
N ALA A 143 -7.11 -9.01 -7.15
CA ALA A 143 -8.48 -9.34 -6.73
C ALA A 143 -8.78 -8.84 -5.31
N THR A 144 -7.83 -8.98 -4.37
CA THR A 144 -7.98 -8.51 -2.98
C THR A 144 -8.16 -7.00 -2.90
N TYR A 145 -7.35 -6.23 -3.63
CA TYR A 145 -7.45 -4.77 -3.61
C TYR A 145 -8.77 -4.28 -4.20
N ARG A 146 -9.24 -4.94 -5.26
CA ARG A 146 -10.54 -4.66 -5.87
C ARG A 146 -11.68 -5.01 -4.94
N ALA A 147 -11.60 -6.17 -4.24
CA ALA A 147 -12.61 -6.57 -3.27
C ALA A 147 -12.76 -5.57 -2.13
N VAL A 148 -11.65 -5.10 -1.55
CA VAL A 148 -11.70 -4.05 -0.52
C VAL A 148 -12.34 -2.78 -1.07
N ARG A 149 -11.89 -2.33 -2.24
CA ARG A 149 -12.36 -1.06 -2.81
C ARG A 149 -13.81 -1.13 -3.24
N GLN A 150 -14.24 -2.24 -3.83
CA GLN A 150 -15.61 -2.49 -4.25
C GLN A 150 -16.55 -2.53 -3.03
N GLY A 151 -16.15 -3.20 -1.93
CA GLY A 151 -16.92 -3.20 -0.69
C GLY A 151 -17.04 -1.79 -0.10
N LEU A 152 -15.99 -0.99 -0.09
CA LEU A 152 -16.04 0.40 0.37
C LEU A 152 -16.94 1.29 -0.50
N ARG A 153 -17.02 1.03 -1.80
CA ARG A 153 -17.92 1.75 -2.71
C ARG A 153 -19.41 1.45 -2.45
N GLN A 154 -19.72 0.24 -1.97
CA GLN A 154 -21.08 -0.16 -1.62
C GLN A 154 -21.48 0.30 -0.21
N ALA A 155 -20.49 0.47 0.67
CA ALA A 155 -20.71 0.77 2.08
C ALA A 155 -21.16 2.21 2.32
N GLU A 156 -21.98 2.40 3.34
CA GLU A 156 -22.17 3.70 3.96
C GLU A 156 -20.90 4.06 4.72
N THR A 157 -20.11 4.97 4.15
CA THR A 157 -18.80 5.35 4.69
C THR A 157 -18.90 6.55 5.62
N ILE A 158 -18.21 6.50 6.76
CA ILE A 158 -18.14 7.54 7.78
C ILE A 158 -16.75 8.18 7.72
N LEU A 159 -16.69 9.50 7.57
CA LEU A 159 -15.47 10.27 7.72
C LEU A 159 -15.17 10.47 9.21
N LEU A 160 -13.95 10.21 9.62
CA LEU A 160 -13.45 10.39 10.96
C LEU A 160 -12.43 11.51 11.01
N GLU A 161 -12.55 12.38 12.02
CA GLU A 161 -11.59 13.44 12.31
C GLU A 161 -10.94 13.27 13.69
N PRO A 162 -9.70 13.77 13.89
CA PRO A 162 -9.04 13.70 15.18
C PRO A 162 -9.68 14.69 16.17
N TYR A 163 -9.80 14.25 17.41
CA TYR A 163 -10.31 15.04 18.52
C TYR A 163 -9.24 15.27 19.59
N TYR A 164 -9.26 16.46 20.19
CA TYR A 164 -8.52 16.75 21.41
C TYR A 164 -9.43 16.68 22.63
N SER A 165 -8.98 15.99 23.66
CA SER A 165 -9.42 16.27 25.03
C SER A 165 -8.72 17.55 25.47
N PHE A 166 -9.48 18.57 25.88
CA PHE A 166 -8.94 19.84 26.29
C PHE A 166 -9.31 20.17 27.74
N ARG A 167 -8.48 20.98 28.37
CA ARG A 167 -8.69 21.59 29.65
C ARG A 167 -8.33 23.07 29.60
N LEU A 168 -9.30 23.95 29.87
CA LEU A 168 -9.14 25.38 29.95
C LEU A 168 -9.16 25.80 31.40
N GLU A 169 -8.24 26.65 31.81
CA GLU A 169 -8.22 27.35 33.10
C GLU A 169 -8.29 28.85 32.81
N LEU A 170 -9.35 29.53 33.29
CA LEU A 170 -9.60 30.93 32.95
C LEU A 170 -10.34 31.63 34.08
N PRO A 171 -10.31 32.99 34.17
CA PRO A 171 -11.08 33.74 35.13
C PRO A 171 -12.58 33.45 35.01
N THR A 172 -13.27 33.24 36.14
CA THR A 172 -14.69 32.86 36.18
C THR A 172 -15.59 33.83 35.42
N GLU A 173 -15.24 35.11 35.36
CA GLU A 173 -15.97 36.14 34.61
C GLU A 173 -16.00 35.85 33.09
N GLN A 174 -15.03 35.12 32.57
CA GLN A 174 -14.90 34.79 31.14
C GLN A 174 -15.45 33.39 30.79
N LEU A 175 -15.96 32.64 31.76
CA LEU A 175 -16.43 31.27 31.55
C LEU A 175 -17.55 31.18 30.49
N GLY A 176 -18.55 32.10 30.58
CA GLY A 176 -19.65 32.11 29.62
C GLY A 176 -19.21 32.31 28.17
N ARG A 177 -18.21 33.18 27.95
CA ARG A 177 -17.62 33.38 26.62
C ARG A 177 -16.89 32.11 26.15
N ALA A 178 -16.08 31.51 26.99
CA ALA A 178 -15.35 30.28 26.64
C ALA A 178 -16.32 29.14 26.29
N MET A 179 -17.43 28.98 27.04
CA MET A 179 -18.46 27.99 26.74
C MET A 179 -19.09 28.22 25.34
N THR A 180 -19.48 29.46 25.05
CA THR A 180 -20.04 29.82 23.73
C THR A 180 -19.05 29.60 22.59
N ASP A 181 -17.78 29.92 22.79
CA ASP A 181 -16.74 29.70 21.81
C ASP A 181 -16.53 28.20 21.58
N MET A 182 -16.52 27.37 22.63
CA MET A 182 -16.39 25.92 22.52
C MET A 182 -17.62 25.29 21.83
N GLU A 183 -18.82 25.72 22.13
CA GLU A 183 -20.04 25.27 21.42
C GLU A 183 -19.96 25.56 19.92
N ARG A 184 -19.50 26.76 19.54
CA ARG A 184 -19.29 27.14 18.12
C ARG A 184 -18.23 26.29 17.46
N MET A 185 -17.27 25.79 18.21
CA MET A 185 -16.21 24.88 17.74
C MET A 185 -16.64 23.40 17.76
N SER A 186 -17.93 23.11 17.93
CA SER A 186 -18.48 21.75 17.99
C SER A 186 -17.89 20.89 19.11
N ALA A 187 -17.48 21.53 20.21
CA ALA A 187 -16.93 20.84 21.37
C ALA A 187 -18.03 20.19 22.22
N LYS A 188 -17.73 19.02 22.77
CA LYS A 188 -18.54 18.37 23.81
C LYS A 188 -17.99 18.77 25.17
N LEU A 189 -18.77 19.55 25.94
CA LEU A 189 -18.35 20.10 27.21
C LEU A 189 -18.75 19.18 28.38
N ASN A 190 -17.83 19.03 29.31
CA ASN A 190 -18.15 18.52 30.66
C ASN A 190 -18.68 19.65 31.52
N ALA A 191 -19.33 19.30 32.65
CA ALA A 191 -19.76 20.31 33.64
C ALA A 191 -18.56 21.15 34.07
N PRO A 192 -18.65 22.51 34.02
CA PRO A 192 -17.56 23.37 34.43
C PRO A 192 -17.38 23.33 35.97
N ASP A 193 -16.12 23.36 36.38
CA ASP A 193 -15.78 23.56 37.80
C ASP A 193 -15.42 25.03 38.00
N SER A 194 -16.25 25.73 38.80
CA SER A 194 -16.14 27.15 39.01
C SER A 194 -15.96 27.48 40.52
N SER A 195 -15.06 26.78 41.17
CA SER A 195 -14.72 27.07 42.59
C SER A 195 -13.64 28.15 42.70
N GLY A 196 -14.03 29.41 42.89
CA GLY A 196 -13.13 30.54 43.16
C GLY A 196 -13.00 31.56 42.02
N GLU A 197 -11.86 32.24 41.95
CA GLU A 197 -11.57 33.28 40.94
C GLU A 197 -11.32 32.69 39.55
N TYR A 198 -10.98 31.41 39.46
CA TYR A 198 -10.72 30.68 38.21
C TYR A 198 -11.72 29.55 38.04
N ALA A 199 -12.17 29.38 36.82
CA ALA A 199 -12.97 28.25 36.39
C ALA A 199 -12.16 27.30 35.54
N VAL A 200 -12.53 26.03 35.63
CA VAL A 200 -11.97 24.96 34.77
C VAL A 200 -13.07 24.45 33.88
N LEU A 201 -12.84 24.50 32.56
CA LEU A 201 -13.70 23.94 31.53
C LEU A 201 -12.94 22.83 30.81
N ALA A 202 -13.51 21.64 30.79
CA ALA A 202 -12.92 20.48 30.12
C ALA A 202 -13.92 19.86 29.13
N GLY A 203 -13.42 19.18 28.15
CA GLY A 203 -14.24 18.54 27.13
C GLY A 203 -13.43 17.93 26.00
N GLU A 204 -14.12 17.56 24.94
CA GLU A 204 -13.54 17.08 23.71
C GLU A 204 -13.95 17.99 22.54
N ALA A 205 -13.03 18.30 21.63
CA ALA A 205 -13.28 19.14 20.46
C ALA A 205 -12.51 18.66 19.23
N PRO A 206 -13.05 18.91 18.01
CA PRO A 206 -12.32 18.65 16.77
C PRO A 206 -11.01 19.43 16.74
N VAL A 207 -9.93 18.74 16.33
CA VAL A 207 -8.62 19.40 16.17
C VAL A 207 -8.69 20.54 15.16
N ALA A 208 -9.50 20.38 14.13
CA ALA A 208 -9.69 21.38 13.08
C ALA A 208 -10.10 22.74 13.59
N THR A 209 -10.98 22.77 14.60
CA THR A 209 -11.58 24.00 15.14
C THR A 209 -10.79 24.57 16.31
N ILE A 210 -10.29 23.72 17.23
CA ILE A 210 -9.71 24.17 18.50
C ILE A 210 -8.22 24.51 18.42
N ARG A 211 -7.48 24.06 17.40
CA ARG A 211 -6.01 24.15 17.33
C ARG A 211 -5.43 25.59 17.50
N SER A 212 -6.18 26.61 17.08
CA SER A 212 -5.77 28.01 17.14
C SER A 212 -6.34 28.77 18.34
N TYR A 213 -7.25 28.17 19.10
CA TYR A 213 -8.01 28.85 20.12
C TYR A 213 -7.17 29.40 21.30
N GLN A 214 -5.99 28.85 21.55
CA GLN A 214 -5.06 29.35 22.56
C GLN A 214 -4.72 30.86 22.38
N LYS A 215 -4.65 31.33 21.11
CA LYS A 215 -4.38 32.75 20.83
C LYS A 215 -5.57 33.62 21.23
N ASP A 216 -6.77 33.20 20.91
CA ASP A 216 -8.01 33.92 21.26
C ASP A 216 -8.23 33.93 22.80
N LEU A 217 -8.03 32.77 23.44
CA LEU A 217 -8.10 32.64 24.90
C LEU A 217 -7.13 33.61 25.58
N SER A 218 -5.88 33.65 25.14
CA SER A 218 -4.86 34.54 25.69
C SER A 218 -5.23 36.02 25.50
N ALA A 219 -5.78 36.37 24.32
CA ALA A 219 -6.15 37.73 23.98
C ALA A 219 -7.25 38.28 24.91
N TYR A 220 -8.37 37.58 25.06
CA TYR A 220 -9.50 38.10 25.85
C TYR A 220 -9.33 37.91 27.35
N THR A 221 -8.47 36.98 27.80
CA THR A 221 -8.16 36.81 29.21
C THR A 221 -6.98 37.67 29.71
N GLY A 222 -6.36 38.43 28.79
CA GLY A 222 -5.14 39.22 29.11
C GLY A 222 -3.97 38.32 29.53
N GLY A 223 -3.83 37.14 28.94
CA GLY A 223 -2.78 36.16 29.23
C GLY A 223 -3.02 35.30 30.48
N LYS A 224 -4.14 35.45 31.14
CA LYS A 224 -4.47 34.67 32.37
C LYS A 224 -5.07 33.29 32.04
N GLY A 225 -5.62 33.11 30.82
CA GLY A 225 -6.19 31.85 30.35
C GLY A 225 -5.09 30.87 29.96
N LYS A 226 -5.24 29.62 30.40
CA LYS A 226 -4.37 28.50 30.02
C LYS A 226 -5.18 27.41 29.33
N MET A 227 -4.62 26.82 28.31
CA MET A 227 -5.21 25.70 27.57
C MET A 227 -4.22 24.57 27.51
N SER A 228 -4.66 23.36 27.80
CA SER A 228 -3.92 22.13 27.52
C SER A 228 -4.79 21.21 26.70
N CYS A 229 -4.19 20.55 25.70
CA CYS A 229 -4.87 19.61 24.82
C CYS A 229 -4.07 18.32 24.70
N GLN A 230 -4.78 17.22 24.59
CA GLN A 230 -4.22 15.90 24.33
C GLN A 230 -5.07 15.20 23.26
N LEU A 231 -4.43 14.54 22.30
CA LEU A 231 -5.17 13.75 21.32
C LEU A 231 -5.92 12.62 22.04
N CYS A 232 -7.22 12.54 21.85
CA CYS A 232 -8.09 11.53 22.46
C CYS A 232 -8.73 10.58 21.46
N GLY A 233 -8.19 10.51 20.23
CA GLY A 233 -8.63 9.58 19.19
C GLY A 233 -9.41 10.23 18.06
N TYR A 234 -10.16 9.42 17.33
CA TYR A 234 -10.94 9.81 16.18
C TYR A 234 -12.44 9.70 16.48
N ARG A 235 -13.24 10.62 15.93
CA ARG A 235 -14.70 10.64 16.04
C ARG A 235 -15.31 10.98 14.68
N PRO A 236 -16.60 10.69 14.46
CA PRO A 236 -17.28 11.12 13.23
C PRO A 236 -17.11 12.63 13.01
N CYS A 237 -16.77 12.99 11.78
CA CYS A 237 -16.48 14.37 11.39
C CYS A 237 -17.74 15.23 11.50
N HIS A 238 -17.63 16.39 12.16
CA HIS A 238 -18.76 17.27 12.44
C HIS A 238 -19.28 18.00 11.18
N ASN A 239 -18.46 18.13 10.14
CA ASN A 239 -18.78 18.84 8.89
C ASN A 239 -18.33 18.06 7.66
N THR A 240 -18.68 16.78 7.61
CA THR A 240 -18.26 15.83 6.56
C THR A 240 -18.45 16.37 5.15
N GLU A 241 -19.62 16.95 4.83
CA GLU A 241 -19.94 17.42 3.49
C GLU A 241 -18.99 18.55 3.02
N GLU A 242 -18.67 19.49 3.91
CA GLU A 242 -17.72 20.57 3.61
C GLU A 242 -16.31 20.04 3.36
N VAL A 243 -15.86 19.10 4.20
CA VAL A 243 -14.53 18.51 4.10
C VAL A 243 -14.39 17.71 2.81
N VAL A 244 -15.38 16.88 2.47
CA VAL A 244 -15.40 16.09 1.23
C VAL A 244 -15.38 17.01 0.01
N ALA A 245 -16.21 18.08 0.02
CA ALA A 245 -16.23 19.06 -1.07
C ALA A 245 -14.89 19.82 -1.21
N GLN A 246 -14.24 20.14 -0.08
CA GLN A 246 -12.94 20.84 -0.07
C GLN A 246 -11.81 19.97 -0.59
N ILE A 247 -11.79 18.69 -0.23
CA ILE A 247 -10.75 17.73 -0.66
C ILE A 247 -10.98 17.36 -2.13
N GLY A 248 -12.24 17.22 -2.56
CA GLY A 248 -12.60 16.96 -3.96
C GLY A 248 -12.03 15.64 -4.49
N TYR A 249 -11.90 14.61 -3.62
CA TYR A 249 -11.42 13.30 -4.02
C TYR A 249 -12.49 12.57 -4.84
N ASP A 250 -12.10 12.10 -6.03
CA ASP A 250 -12.96 11.29 -6.88
C ASP A 250 -12.43 9.84 -6.90
N PRO A 251 -13.19 8.89 -6.31
CA PRO A 251 -12.77 7.50 -6.27
C PRO A 251 -12.76 6.81 -7.65
N ASP A 252 -13.46 7.34 -8.65
CA ASP A 252 -13.50 6.78 -10.00
C ASP A 252 -12.27 7.20 -10.83
N LEU A 253 -11.64 8.30 -10.47
CA LEU A 253 -10.38 8.76 -11.08
C LEU A 253 -9.13 8.17 -10.41
N ASP A 254 -9.27 7.44 -9.30
CA ASP A 254 -8.13 6.78 -8.63
C ASP A 254 -7.86 5.40 -9.25
N TYR A 255 -7.26 5.38 -10.43
CA TYR A 255 -6.91 4.14 -11.15
C TYR A 255 -5.92 3.25 -10.38
N ALA A 256 -5.16 3.79 -9.43
CA ALA A 256 -4.26 3.02 -8.57
C ALA A 256 -5.01 2.21 -7.49
N ALA A 257 -6.26 2.56 -7.23
CA ALA A 257 -7.13 1.90 -6.27
C ALA A 257 -8.54 1.68 -6.86
N THR A 258 -8.61 1.15 -8.08
CA THR A 258 -9.88 0.88 -8.77
C THR A 258 -10.72 -0.16 -8.03
N ALA A 259 -12.04 0.03 -8.05
CA ALA A 259 -13.02 -0.92 -7.53
C ALA A 259 -13.53 -1.88 -8.61
N ASP A 260 -13.29 -1.57 -9.88
CA ASP A 260 -13.75 -2.35 -11.02
C ASP A 260 -12.98 -3.66 -11.14
N SER A 261 -13.63 -4.70 -11.64
CA SER A 261 -13.07 -6.02 -11.81
C SER A 261 -12.78 -6.34 -13.27
N VAL A 262 -11.84 -7.26 -13.50
CA VAL A 262 -11.42 -7.68 -14.84
C VAL A 262 -11.89 -9.11 -15.07
N PHE A 263 -12.68 -9.33 -16.11
CA PHE A 263 -13.18 -10.63 -16.55
C PHE A 263 -12.68 -10.97 -17.96
N THR A 264 -12.79 -12.23 -18.35
CA THR A 264 -12.42 -12.67 -19.71
C THR A 264 -13.61 -13.32 -20.40
N ALA A 265 -13.92 -12.86 -21.61
CA ALA A 265 -14.87 -13.53 -22.50
C ALA A 265 -14.27 -13.66 -23.91
N HIS A 266 -14.45 -14.81 -24.52
CA HIS A 266 -13.98 -15.09 -25.91
C HIS A 266 -12.47 -14.80 -26.13
N GLY A 267 -11.65 -14.95 -25.08
CA GLY A 267 -10.20 -14.69 -25.14
C GLY A 267 -9.79 -13.22 -25.11
N SER A 268 -10.70 -12.31 -24.75
CA SER A 268 -10.45 -10.90 -24.51
C SER A 268 -10.84 -10.51 -23.09
N GLY A 269 -9.97 -9.75 -22.40
CA GLY A 269 -10.30 -9.17 -21.09
C GLY A 269 -11.21 -7.97 -21.26
N TYR A 270 -12.19 -7.84 -20.36
CA TYR A 270 -13.08 -6.68 -20.26
C TYR A 270 -13.25 -6.27 -18.80
N ILE A 271 -13.57 -4.99 -18.58
CA ILE A 271 -13.79 -4.48 -17.22
C ILE A 271 -15.29 -4.51 -16.92
N VAL A 272 -15.59 -4.87 -15.70
CA VAL A 272 -16.93 -4.81 -15.11
C VAL A 272 -16.90 -3.73 -14.03
N PRO A 273 -17.75 -2.69 -14.13
CA PRO A 273 -17.86 -1.66 -13.11
C PRO A 273 -18.21 -2.23 -11.74
N TRP A 274 -17.76 -1.55 -10.70
CA TRP A 274 -17.84 -2.02 -9.31
C TRP A 274 -19.26 -2.39 -8.84
N ASP A 275 -20.27 -1.70 -9.33
CA ASP A 275 -21.70 -1.91 -9.03
C ASP A 275 -22.31 -3.14 -9.73
N GLU A 276 -21.66 -3.64 -10.78
CA GLU A 276 -22.08 -4.81 -11.54
C GLU A 276 -21.29 -6.08 -11.20
N VAL A 277 -20.20 -5.98 -10.46
CA VAL A 277 -19.31 -7.12 -10.15
C VAL A 277 -20.08 -8.29 -9.53
N ALA A 278 -21.02 -8.04 -8.64
CA ALA A 278 -21.81 -9.07 -7.96
C ALA A 278 -22.60 -9.98 -8.92
N ASP A 279 -23.03 -9.46 -10.08
CA ASP A 279 -23.76 -10.22 -11.10
C ASP A 279 -22.83 -11.09 -11.98
N HIS A 280 -21.51 -10.87 -11.91
CA HIS A 280 -20.53 -11.52 -12.80
C HIS A 280 -19.61 -12.53 -12.06
N VAL A 281 -19.59 -12.53 -10.73
CA VAL A 281 -18.72 -13.41 -9.96
C VAL A 281 -19.01 -14.90 -10.20
N HIS A 282 -17.98 -15.72 -10.10
CA HIS A 282 -18.04 -17.16 -10.39
C HIS A 282 -18.23 -18.02 -9.12
N VAL A 283 -18.12 -17.40 -7.94
CA VAL A 283 -18.26 -18.08 -6.64
C VAL A 283 -19.51 -17.60 -5.93
N ASP A 284 -20.33 -18.54 -5.49
CA ASP A 284 -21.36 -18.27 -4.51
C ASP A 284 -20.73 -18.35 -3.12
N ASN A 285 -20.69 -17.24 -2.39
CA ASN A 285 -20.11 -17.19 -1.06
C ASN A 285 -21.03 -17.75 0.03
N GLY A 286 -22.29 -18.01 -0.29
CA GLY A 286 -23.29 -18.50 0.67
C GLY A 286 -23.58 -17.55 1.85
N TYR A 287 -23.06 -16.32 1.79
CA TYR A 287 -23.23 -15.30 2.83
C TYR A 287 -24.40 -14.40 2.48
N SER A 288 -25.37 -14.29 3.38
CA SER A 288 -26.46 -13.31 3.29
C SER A 288 -26.31 -12.31 4.43
N LEU A 289 -26.25 -11.02 4.11
CA LEU A 289 -26.27 -9.94 5.10
C LEU A 289 -27.68 -9.72 5.67
N GLU A 290 -28.70 -10.39 5.11
CA GLU A 290 -30.07 -10.29 5.53
C GLU A 290 -30.35 -11.16 6.77
N GLY A 291 -29.97 -10.63 7.90
CA GLY A 291 -30.34 -11.15 9.22
C GLY A 291 -31.20 -10.18 10.00
N LYS A 292 -32.29 -9.63 9.41
CA LYS A 292 -33.52 -9.16 10.06
C LYS A 292 -34.46 -8.60 9.01
N GLN A 293 -35.42 -9.40 8.62
CA GLN A 293 -36.55 -9.04 7.78
C GLN A 293 -37.51 -8.13 8.54
N SER A 294 -37.99 -7.05 7.87
CA SER A 294 -39.38 -6.66 7.99
C SER A 294 -40.17 -7.41 6.91
N PRO A 295 -41.34 -8.00 7.22
CA PRO A 295 -42.16 -8.69 6.24
C PRO A 295 -43.01 -7.67 5.52
N GLU A 296 -42.86 -7.56 4.22
CA GLU A 296 -43.87 -7.16 3.24
C GLU A 296 -43.18 -6.80 1.92
N ASP A 297 -43.18 -7.77 1.01
CA ASP A 297 -43.56 -7.63 -0.40
C ASP A 297 -43.22 -8.92 -1.15
N ASP A 298 -44.22 -9.82 -1.10
CA ASP A 298 -44.33 -10.98 -1.97
C ASP A 298 -44.95 -10.51 -3.30
N TYR A 299 -44.45 -11.03 -4.41
CA TYR A 299 -44.89 -10.96 -5.81
C TYR A 299 -43.97 -10.14 -6.76
N ALA A 300 -42.82 -10.74 -7.07
CA ALA A 300 -42.24 -10.65 -8.41
C ALA A 300 -41.41 -11.94 -8.65
N GLU A 301 -41.74 -12.69 -9.66
CA GLU A 301 -41.00 -13.92 -10.02
C GLU A 301 -39.52 -13.56 -10.28
N PRO A 302 -38.56 -14.34 -9.73
CA PRO A 302 -37.15 -14.08 -9.94
C PRO A 302 -36.76 -14.41 -11.37
N MET A 303 -36.46 -13.41 -12.17
CA MET A 303 -35.76 -13.61 -13.44
C MET A 303 -34.44 -14.31 -13.18
N THR A 304 -34.24 -15.49 -13.76
CA THR A 304 -33.01 -16.29 -13.59
C THR A 304 -31.80 -15.53 -14.14
N ALA A 305 -30.64 -15.72 -13.51
CA ALA A 305 -29.35 -15.14 -13.92
C ALA A 305 -29.03 -15.33 -15.42
N ALA A 306 -29.57 -16.44 -16.01
CA ALA A 306 -29.44 -16.72 -17.44
C ALA A 306 -30.28 -15.75 -18.33
N MET A 307 -31.43 -15.27 -17.85
CA MET A 307 -32.26 -14.32 -18.57
C MET A 307 -31.69 -12.88 -18.51
N ARG A 308 -31.10 -12.50 -17.37
CA ARG A 308 -30.35 -11.24 -17.22
C ARG A 308 -29.09 -11.22 -18.07
N ARG A 309 -28.39 -12.36 -18.22
CA ARG A 309 -27.24 -12.51 -19.13
C ARG A 309 -27.63 -12.21 -20.60
N ARG A 310 -28.82 -12.60 -21.05
CA ARG A 310 -29.23 -12.46 -22.45
C ARG A 310 -29.61 -11.03 -22.83
N MET A 311 -30.09 -10.20 -21.89
CA MET A 311 -30.46 -8.79 -22.14
C MET A 311 -29.27 -7.82 -22.10
N ARG A 312 -28.16 -8.16 -21.45
CA ARG A 312 -26.98 -7.30 -21.32
C ARG A 312 -25.90 -7.48 -22.40
N TYR A 313 -26.03 -8.53 -23.24
CA TYR A 313 -25.07 -8.78 -24.33
C TYR A 313 -25.15 -7.79 -25.49
N ASP A 314 -26.19 -6.96 -25.56
CA ASP A 314 -26.43 -6.00 -26.65
C ASP A 314 -25.99 -4.55 -26.37
N THR A 315 -25.40 -4.28 -25.20
CA THR A 315 -24.80 -2.98 -24.94
C THR A 315 -23.28 -3.12 -25.00
N GLU A 316 -22.72 -2.86 -26.18
CA GLU A 316 -21.28 -2.73 -26.42
C GLU A 316 -20.71 -1.62 -25.52
N TYR A 317 -20.11 -2.01 -24.40
CA TYR A 317 -19.24 -1.12 -23.63
C TYR A 317 -17.83 -1.23 -24.25
N SER A 318 -17.58 -0.38 -25.25
CA SER A 318 -16.26 -0.22 -25.82
C SER A 318 -15.41 0.62 -24.87
N MET A 319 -14.58 -0.05 -24.06
CA MET A 319 -13.57 0.64 -23.26
C MET A 319 -12.44 1.18 -24.13
N GLY A 320 -11.94 2.36 -23.75
CA GLY A 320 -10.78 2.95 -24.38
C GLY A 320 -9.52 2.08 -24.19
N GLU A 321 -8.74 1.87 -25.26
CA GLU A 321 -7.47 1.11 -25.23
C GLU A 321 -6.50 1.60 -24.12
N GLU A 322 -6.61 2.84 -23.68
CA GLU A 322 -5.74 3.42 -22.65
C GLU A 322 -6.04 2.92 -21.24
N GLU A 323 -7.31 2.67 -20.93
CA GLU A 323 -7.76 2.20 -19.62
C GLU A 323 -7.42 0.72 -19.42
N ILE A 324 -7.66 -0.11 -20.44
CA ILE A 324 -7.18 -1.52 -20.47
C ILE A 324 -5.66 -1.57 -20.34
N ARG A 325 -4.95 -0.65 -20.99
CA ARG A 325 -3.49 -0.57 -20.95
C ARG A 325 -2.96 -0.18 -19.57
N SER A 326 -3.67 0.72 -18.86
CA SER A 326 -3.34 1.11 -17.48
C SER A 326 -3.51 -0.06 -16.50
N ILE A 327 -4.62 -0.80 -16.59
CA ILE A 327 -4.91 -1.94 -15.71
C ILE A 327 -3.96 -3.11 -15.97
N LEU A 328 -3.71 -3.44 -17.24
CA LEU A 328 -2.76 -4.48 -17.61
C LEU A 328 -1.30 -4.11 -17.25
N GLY A 329 -0.97 -2.82 -17.27
CA GLY A 329 0.31 -2.30 -16.79
C GLY A 329 0.50 -2.49 -15.29
N GLN A 330 -0.55 -2.28 -14.50
CA GLN A 330 -0.54 -2.49 -13.04
C GLN A 330 -0.50 -3.98 -12.65
N ALA A 331 -1.07 -4.84 -13.49
CA ALA A 331 -1.12 -6.28 -13.27
C ALA A 331 0.15 -7.03 -13.67
N GLY A 332 1.15 -6.32 -14.25
CA GLY A 332 2.33 -6.98 -14.80
C GLY A 332 2.07 -7.77 -16.09
N GLY A 333 0.87 -7.70 -16.65
CA GLY A 333 0.50 -8.32 -17.92
C GLY A 333 1.32 -7.73 -19.07
N ALA A 334 2.15 -8.53 -19.73
CA ALA A 334 3.05 -8.11 -20.78
C ALA A 334 2.27 -7.57 -21.99
N ASN A 335 2.21 -6.26 -22.15
CA ASN A 335 1.65 -5.63 -23.33
C ASN A 335 2.59 -5.79 -24.52
N ARG A 336 2.32 -6.77 -25.40
CA ARG A 336 3.09 -7.02 -26.64
C ARG A 336 3.25 -5.77 -27.52
N ASN A 337 2.34 -4.80 -27.42
CA ASN A 337 2.40 -3.57 -28.22
C ASN A 337 3.41 -2.56 -27.68
N GLN A 338 3.70 -2.54 -26.36
CA GLN A 338 4.79 -1.72 -25.82
C GLN A 338 6.16 -2.19 -26.30
N LYS A 339 6.37 -3.50 -26.46
CA LYS A 339 7.61 -4.02 -27.06
C LYS A 339 7.84 -3.51 -28.49
N LYS A 340 6.80 -3.38 -29.32
CA LYS A 340 6.93 -2.87 -30.70
C LYS A 340 7.26 -1.38 -30.73
N ASN A 341 6.68 -0.57 -29.83
CA ASN A 341 6.96 0.86 -29.75
C ASN A 341 8.37 1.14 -29.17
N TRP A 342 8.83 0.32 -28.21
CA TRP A 342 10.17 0.43 -27.65
C TRP A 342 11.27 0.11 -28.65
N ILE A 343 11.05 -0.92 -29.48
CA ILE A 343 11.97 -1.29 -30.60
C ILE A 343 12.00 -0.20 -31.69
N ARG A 344 10.88 0.49 -31.95
CA ARG A 344 10.84 1.60 -32.92
C ARG A 344 11.56 2.86 -32.42
N GLN A 345 11.48 3.18 -31.13
CA GLN A 345 12.23 4.33 -30.56
C GLN A 345 13.74 4.09 -30.55
N ARG A 346 14.22 2.86 -30.31
CA ARG A 346 15.66 2.57 -30.35
C ARG A 346 16.25 2.61 -31.78
N LYS A 347 15.49 2.33 -32.82
CA LYS A 347 15.98 2.42 -34.22
C LYS A 347 16.08 3.86 -34.77
N ARG A 348 15.53 4.85 -34.05
CA ARG A 348 15.56 6.26 -34.51
C ARG A 348 16.71 7.10 -33.94
N VAL A 349 17.55 6.56 -33.09
CA VAL A 349 18.66 7.30 -32.41
C VAL A 349 20.03 6.93 -32.97
N VAL A 350 20.10 6.25 -34.12
CA VAL A 350 21.38 6.02 -34.79
C VAL A 350 21.35 6.66 -36.18
N SER A 351 21.51 7.95 -36.24
CA SER A 351 22.18 8.66 -37.34
C SER A 351 22.42 10.14 -37.00
N SER A 352 23.66 10.50 -37.11
CA SER A 352 24.27 11.80 -37.40
C SER A 352 24.84 12.62 -36.21
N THR A 353 26.14 12.48 -36.11
CA THR A 353 27.19 13.54 -36.22
C THR A 353 27.24 14.67 -35.21
N ASP A 354 28.38 14.65 -34.51
CA ASP A 354 29.20 15.79 -34.03
C ASP A 354 28.53 17.06 -33.49
N SER A 355 28.66 17.22 -32.16
CA SER A 355 29.17 18.49 -31.61
C SER A 355 29.59 18.29 -30.14
N ARG A 356 30.85 18.59 -29.87
CA ARG A 356 31.47 18.58 -28.55
C ARG A 356 30.81 19.61 -27.64
N GLY A 357 30.06 19.13 -26.62
CA GLY A 357 29.63 19.87 -25.44
C GLY A 357 30.39 19.39 -24.21
N PRO A 358 30.46 20.14 -23.09
CA PRO A 358 31.39 19.89 -21.99
C PRO A 358 31.07 18.54 -21.30
N VAL A 359 32.14 17.78 -21.05
CA VAL A 359 32.12 16.48 -20.35
C VAL A 359 31.63 16.71 -18.92
N ALA A 360 30.38 16.39 -18.66
CA ALA A 360 29.88 16.23 -17.31
C ALA A 360 30.55 14.98 -16.71
N TYR A 361 31.32 15.15 -15.66
CA TYR A 361 31.84 14.06 -14.83
C TYR A 361 30.66 13.23 -14.34
N LYS A 362 30.41 12.07 -14.95
CA LYS A 362 29.53 11.03 -14.38
C LYS A 362 30.21 10.57 -13.09
N ARG A 363 29.61 10.87 -11.94
CA ARG A 363 29.89 10.14 -10.71
C ARG A 363 29.71 8.65 -11.05
N SER A 364 30.73 7.84 -10.74
CA SER A 364 30.68 6.38 -10.85
C SER A 364 29.49 5.91 -10.00
N ALA A 365 28.40 5.51 -10.65
CA ALA A 365 27.27 4.94 -9.94
C ALA A 365 27.74 3.61 -9.32
N GLU A 366 27.54 3.44 -8.03
CA GLU A 366 27.81 2.17 -7.36
C GLU A 366 26.94 1.07 -7.99
N LYS A 367 27.53 -0.13 -8.11
CA LYS A 367 26.86 -1.28 -8.73
C LYS A 367 26.32 -2.19 -7.66
N TYR A 368 25.04 -2.51 -7.77
CA TYR A 368 24.33 -3.42 -6.88
C TYR A 368 23.81 -4.63 -7.63
N LEU A 369 23.90 -5.81 -7.01
CA LEU A 369 23.26 -7.04 -7.47
C LEU A 369 22.31 -7.53 -6.38
N LEU A 370 21.03 -7.56 -6.69
CA LEU A 370 19.97 -8.11 -5.83
C LEU A 370 19.67 -9.52 -6.33
N VAL A 371 19.62 -10.50 -5.45
CA VAL A 371 19.42 -11.91 -5.80
C VAL A 371 18.27 -12.48 -4.98
N ASP A 372 17.26 -13.03 -5.63
CA ASP A 372 16.25 -13.85 -4.99
C ASP A 372 16.81 -15.23 -4.70
N GLY A 373 17.08 -15.49 -3.40
CA GLY A 373 17.80 -16.68 -2.99
C GLY A 373 17.07 -17.97 -3.29
N TYR A 374 15.78 -18.08 -2.94
CA TYR A 374 15.04 -19.33 -3.19
C TYR A 374 14.71 -19.53 -4.66
N ASN A 375 14.45 -18.47 -5.38
CA ASN A 375 14.23 -18.55 -6.82
C ASN A 375 15.47 -19.13 -7.54
N ILE A 376 16.67 -18.68 -7.13
CA ILE A 376 17.94 -19.21 -7.67
C ILE A 376 18.21 -20.64 -7.17
N VAL A 377 18.00 -20.96 -5.88
CA VAL A 377 18.17 -22.31 -5.34
C VAL A 377 17.35 -23.34 -6.12
N PHE A 378 16.11 -23.04 -6.41
CA PHE A 378 15.23 -23.96 -7.12
C PHE A 378 15.44 -23.98 -8.64
N ALA A 379 16.04 -22.94 -9.21
CA ALA A 379 16.29 -22.84 -10.65
C ALA A 379 17.63 -23.48 -11.08
N TRP A 380 18.60 -23.63 -10.18
CA TRP A 380 19.90 -24.24 -10.48
C TRP A 380 19.91 -25.72 -10.10
N ASP A 381 20.13 -26.62 -11.05
CA ASP A 381 20.01 -28.07 -10.86
C ASP A 381 20.83 -28.59 -9.65
N GLU A 382 22.09 -28.14 -9.51
CA GLU A 382 22.98 -28.53 -8.38
C GLU A 382 22.38 -28.15 -7.01
N LEU A 383 21.82 -26.96 -6.91
CA LEU A 383 21.24 -26.43 -5.66
C LEU A 383 19.86 -27.03 -5.39
N ASN A 384 19.08 -27.25 -6.44
CA ASN A 384 17.77 -27.87 -6.34
C ASN A 384 17.86 -29.33 -5.86
N GLU A 385 18.80 -30.10 -6.37
CA GLU A 385 19.05 -31.46 -5.88
C GLU A 385 19.44 -31.44 -4.38
N LEU A 386 20.35 -30.55 -3.99
CA LEU A 386 20.75 -30.39 -2.59
C LEU A 386 19.59 -29.93 -1.69
N ALA A 387 18.71 -29.07 -2.21
CA ALA A 387 17.56 -28.55 -1.48
C ALA A 387 16.49 -29.61 -1.20
N LYS A 388 16.40 -30.68 -2.00
CA LYS A 388 15.50 -31.83 -1.75
C LYS A 388 15.86 -32.57 -0.47
N ASP A 389 17.15 -32.66 -0.17
CA ASP A 389 17.66 -33.35 1.02
C ASP A 389 17.79 -32.36 2.19
N ASN A 390 18.37 -31.19 1.97
CA ASN A 390 18.60 -30.19 2.99
C ASN A 390 18.63 -28.77 2.41
N ILE A 391 17.57 -28.01 2.67
CA ILE A 391 17.41 -26.64 2.15
C ILE A 391 18.43 -25.66 2.78
N ASP A 392 18.85 -25.91 4.02
CA ASP A 392 19.83 -25.06 4.70
C ASP A 392 21.21 -25.23 4.06
N ALA A 393 21.61 -26.47 3.72
CA ALA A 393 22.83 -26.73 2.99
C ALA A 393 22.82 -26.11 1.57
N ALA A 394 21.67 -26.09 0.91
CA ALA A 394 21.55 -25.45 -0.40
C ALA A 394 21.71 -23.91 -0.30
N ARG A 395 21.19 -23.29 0.77
CA ARG A 395 21.39 -21.85 1.04
C ARG A 395 22.87 -21.53 1.29
N ASP A 396 23.50 -22.29 2.19
CA ASP A 396 24.91 -22.10 2.51
C ASP A 396 25.78 -22.25 1.25
N ARG A 397 25.47 -23.23 0.41
CA ARG A 397 26.18 -23.44 -0.84
C ARG A 397 25.98 -22.27 -1.83
N LEU A 398 24.76 -21.72 -1.93
CA LEU A 398 24.51 -20.51 -2.73
C LEU A 398 25.29 -19.32 -2.19
N MET A 399 25.29 -19.10 -0.88
CA MET A 399 26.05 -18.01 -0.24
C MET A 399 27.53 -18.09 -0.55
N ASP A 400 28.14 -19.28 -0.46
CA ASP A 400 29.55 -19.48 -0.80
C ASP A 400 29.88 -19.19 -2.27
N ILE A 401 29.02 -19.64 -3.19
CA ILE A 401 29.16 -19.34 -4.63
C ILE A 401 29.10 -17.83 -4.88
N LEU A 402 28.15 -17.14 -4.24
CA LEU A 402 27.98 -15.71 -4.41
C LEU A 402 29.07 -14.87 -3.75
N CYS A 403 29.69 -15.35 -2.66
CA CYS A 403 30.87 -14.72 -2.07
C CYS A 403 32.04 -14.71 -3.05
N ASN A 404 32.32 -15.84 -3.71
CA ASN A 404 33.36 -15.92 -4.73
C ASN A 404 33.08 -15.02 -5.93
N TYR A 405 31.82 -14.99 -6.37
CA TYR A 405 31.38 -14.13 -7.47
C TYR A 405 31.54 -12.64 -7.12
N GLN A 406 31.11 -12.21 -5.92
CA GLN A 406 31.22 -10.83 -5.44
C GLN A 406 32.68 -10.38 -5.35
N ALA A 407 33.55 -11.24 -4.80
CA ALA A 407 34.98 -10.93 -4.66
C ALA A 407 35.67 -10.64 -6.01
N TYR A 408 35.25 -11.33 -7.07
CA TYR A 408 35.77 -11.11 -8.43
C TYR A 408 35.19 -9.86 -9.09
N MET A 409 33.87 -9.61 -8.92
CA MET A 409 33.16 -8.56 -9.62
C MET A 409 33.26 -7.20 -8.94
N GLY A 410 33.53 -7.14 -7.63
CA GLY A 410 33.70 -5.91 -6.85
C GLY A 410 32.43 -5.03 -6.77
N MET A 411 31.24 -5.64 -6.81
CA MET A 411 29.94 -4.96 -6.66
C MET A 411 29.33 -5.28 -5.29
N THR A 412 28.39 -4.47 -4.82
CA THR A 412 27.64 -4.79 -3.60
C THR A 412 26.56 -5.83 -3.93
N LEU A 413 26.59 -6.99 -3.27
CA LEU A 413 25.65 -8.09 -3.49
C LEU A 413 24.74 -8.23 -2.27
N ILE A 414 23.43 -8.24 -2.51
CA ILE A 414 22.39 -8.42 -1.51
C ILE A 414 21.58 -9.66 -1.91
N LEU A 415 21.69 -10.71 -1.09
CA LEU A 415 20.96 -11.97 -1.25
C LEU A 415 19.74 -11.97 -0.33
N VAL A 416 18.56 -12.18 -0.87
CA VAL A 416 17.29 -12.10 -0.13
C VAL A 416 16.65 -13.48 -0.04
N PHE A 417 16.26 -13.88 1.17
CA PHE A 417 15.51 -15.11 1.44
C PHE A 417 14.21 -14.81 2.16
N ASP A 418 13.16 -15.54 1.85
CA ASP A 418 11.90 -15.51 2.58
C ASP A 418 12.05 -16.08 4.00
N ALA A 419 11.59 -15.33 5.00
CA ALA A 419 11.70 -15.69 6.42
C ALA A 419 10.92 -16.95 6.82
N TYR A 420 9.81 -17.28 6.10
CA TYR A 420 8.96 -18.41 6.48
C TYR A 420 9.63 -19.78 6.42
N LYS A 421 10.80 -19.87 5.78
CA LYS A 421 11.63 -21.09 5.70
C LYS A 421 12.79 -21.12 6.69
N VAL A 422 12.92 -20.11 7.57
CA VAL A 422 14.07 -20.00 8.50
C VAL A 422 13.58 -19.84 9.94
N LYS A 423 14.00 -20.73 10.83
CA LYS A 423 13.71 -20.61 12.26
C LYS A 423 14.67 -19.57 12.88
N GLY A 424 14.15 -18.39 13.25
CA GLY A 424 14.81 -17.46 14.18
C GLY A 424 15.47 -16.20 13.61
N GLY A 425 15.26 -15.83 12.33
CA GLY A 425 15.84 -14.60 11.76
C GLY A 425 14.79 -13.69 11.13
N ILE A 426 14.16 -12.80 11.90
CA ILE A 426 13.11 -11.94 11.40
C ILE A 426 13.65 -10.55 11.07
N GLY A 427 13.70 -10.20 9.77
CA GLY A 427 13.93 -8.84 9.30
C GLY A 427 15.32 -8.25 9.58
N GLN A 428 16.34 -9.07 9.68
CA GLN A 428 17.72 -8.63 9.89
C GLN A 428 18.56 -8.81 8.63
N MET A 429 19.35 -7.78 8.31
CA MET A 429 20.43 -7.88 7.34
C MET A 429 21.66 -8.42 8.08
N LEU A 430 22.19 -9.54 7.61
CA LEU A 430 23.39 -10.19 8.14
C LEU A 430 24.51 -10.07 7.12
N ASP A 431 25.70 -9.78 7.56
CA ASP A 431 26.89 -9.84 6.71
C ASP A 431 27.41 -11.28 6.70
N TYR A 432 27.42 -11.90 5.54
CA TYR A 432 28.04 -13.21 5.32
C TYR A 432 29.29 -13.01 4.46
N HIS A 433 30.45 -13.02 5.08
CA HIS A 433 31.75 -12.70 4.49
C HIS A 433 31.70 -11.31 3.76
N ASN A 434 31.62 -11.31 2.45
CA ASN A 434 31.63 -10.11 1.59
C ASN A 434 30.27 -9.82 0.92
N ILE A 435 29.21 -10.55 1.28
CA ILE A 435 27.86 -10.33 0.79
C ILE A 435 26.90 -9.99 1.94
N HIS A 436 25.83 -9.27 1.61
CA HIS A 436 24.75 -9.00 2.54
C HIS A 436 23.62 -10.02 2.33
N VAL A 437 23.20 -10.68 3.41
CA VAL A 437 22.10 -11.65 3.37
C VAL A 437 20.93 -11.07 4.16
N VAL A 438 19.77 -11.02 3.56
CA VAL A 438 18.55 -10.51 4.17
C VAL A 438 17.54 -11.65 4.28
N TYR A 439 17.05 -11.86 5.49
CA TYR A 439 15.86 -12.66 5.73
C TYR A 439 14.68 -11.70 5.90
N THR A 440 13.68 -11.81 5.03
CA THR A 440 12.52 -10.91 5.05
C THR A 440 11.72 -11.06 6.35
N LYS A 441 10.83 -10.12 6.66
CA LYS A 441 9.91 -10.26 7.78
C LYS A 441 8.85 -11.32 7.45
N GLU A 442 8.20 -11.89 8.48
CA GLU A 442 7.21 -12.95 8.36
C GLU A 442 6.05 -12.64 7.37
N ALA A 443 5.80 -11.36 7.11
CA ALA A 443 4.76 -10.85 6.19
C ALA A 443 5.33 -10.21 4.91
N GLU A 444 6.62 -10.35 4.61
CA GLU A 444 7.28 -9.74 3.44
C GLU A 444 7.97 -10.82 2.62
N THR A 445 7.64 -10.93 1.33
CA THR A 445 8.31 -11.87 0.43
C THR A 445 9.65 -11.30 -0.07
N ALA A 446 10.54 -12.18 -0.55
CA ALA A 446 11.80 -11.77 -1.17
C ALA A 446 11.55 -10.84 -2.36
N ASP A 447 10.57 -11.15 -3.21
CA ASP A 447 10.17 -10.33 -4.36
C ASP A 447 9.79 -8.91 -3.95
N GLN A 448 8.96 -8.76 -2.91
CA GLN A 448 8.55 -7.44 -2.40
C GLN A 448 9.71 -6.63 -1.85
N TYR A 449 10.62 -7.30 -1.16
CA TYR A 449 11.81 -6.65 -0.63
C TYR A 449 12.75 -6.18 -1.74
N ILE A 450 12.98 -7.03 -2.75
CA ILE A 450 13.80 -6.71 -3.93
C ILE A 450 13.15 -5.59 -4.75
N GLU A 451 11.84 -5.61 -4.95
CA GLU A 451 11.10 -4.54 -5.64
C GLU A 451 11.27 -3.19 -4.95
N LYS A 452 11.14 -3.14 -3.61
CA LYS A 452 11.36 -1.91 -2.82
C LYS A 452 12.79 -1.39 -2.96
N LEU A 453 13.79 -2.27 -2.88
CA LEU A 453 15.19 -1.90 -3.05
C LEU A 453 15.45 -1.40 -4.47
N ALA A 454 14.99 -2.10 -5.49
CA ALA A 454 15.14 -1.73 -6.88
C ALA A 454 14.47 -0.37 -7.18
N HIS A 455 13.30 -0.12 -6.61
CA HIS A 455 12.61 1.17 -6.74
C HIS A 455 13.39 2.32 -6.10
N ASN A 456 13.91 2.10 -4.90
CA ASN A 456 14.62 3.14 -4.16
C ASN A 456 16.01 3.43 -4.73
N MET A 457 16.70 2.41 -5.22
CA MET A 457 18.11 2.49 -5.65
C MET A 457 18.26 2.65 -7.17
N GLY A 458 17.30 2.20 -7.96
CA GLY A 458 17.42 2.14 -9.42
C GLY A 458 17.54 3.49 -10.14
N ARG A 459 17.20 4.60 -9.45
CA ARG A 459 17.35 5.97 -9.97
C ARG A 459 18.75 6.55 -9.78
N GLU A 460 19.47 6.09 -8.77
CA GLU A 460 20.76 6.68 -8.34
C GLU A 460 21.94 5.75 -8.58
N HIS A 461 21.69 4.42 -8.64
CA HIS A 461 22.70 3.39 -8.75
C HIS A 461 22.47 2.47 -9.96
N ASP A 462 23.49 1.72 -10.35
CA ASP A 462 23.39 0.68 -11.39
C ASP A 462 22.97 -0.64 -10.75
N VAL A 463 21.65 -0.86 -10.69
CA VAL A 463 21.06 -2.03 -10.02
C VAL A 463 20.79 -3.13 -11.03
N THR A 464 21.26 -4.33 -10.73
CA THR A 464 20.94 -5.58 -11.45
C THR A 464 20.16 -6.50 -10.53
N VAL A 465 19.11 -7.15 -11.01
CA VAL A 465 18.31 -8.12 -10.25
C VAL A 465 18.39 -9.47 -10.93
N ALA A 466 18.65 -10.53 -10.14
CA ALA A 466 18.67 -11.91 -10.59
C ALA A 466 17.46 -12.67 -10.02
N THR A 467 16.48 -12.97 -10.87
CA THR A 467 15.27 -13.73 -10.54
C THR A 467 14.73 -14.46 -11.77
N SER A 468 14.02 -15.57 -11.55
CA SER A 468 13.30 -16.29 -12.61
C SER A 468 11.80 -15.98 -12.63
N ASP A 469 11.29 -15.23 -11.65
CA ASP A 469 9.89 -14.84 -11.64
C ASP A 469 9.60 -13.83 -12.76
N GLY A 470 8.69 -14.22 -13.66
CA GLY A 470 8.35 -13.40 -14.83
C GLY A 470 7.64 -12.10 -14.50
N LEU A 471 6.93 -12.04 -13.38
CA LEU A 471 6.22 -10.85 -12.88
C LEU A 471 7.20 -9.85 -12.27
N GLU A 472 8.09 -10.32 -11.39
CA GLU A 472 9.15 -9.53 -10.79
C GLU A 472 10.05 -8.93 -11.89
N GLN A 473 10.39 -9.72 -12.91
CA GLN A 473 11.15 -9.28 -14.07
C GLN A 473 10.52 -8.09 -14.81
N LEU A 474 9.20 -8.05 -14.88
CA LEU A 474 8.48 -6.99 -15.59
C LEU A 474 8.47 -5.68 -14.80
N ILE A 475 8.25 -5.76 -13.49
CA ILE A 475 8.22 -4.61 -12.56
C ILE A 475 9.59 -3.96 -12.50
N ILE A 476 10.64 -4.75 -12.35
CA ILE A 476 12.03 -4.30 -12.26
C ILE A 476 12.49 -3.62 -13.54
N ARG A 477 12.11 -4.12 -14.71
CA ARG A 477 12.38 -3.45 -16.00
C ARG A 477 11.70 -2.09 -16.12
N GLY A 478 10.52 -1.93 -15.53
CA GLY A 478 9.81 -0.65 -15.47
C GLY A 478 10.53 0.41 -14.63
N GLN A 479 11.35 -0.01 -13.68
CA GLN A 479 12.13 0.86 -12.79
C GLN A 479 13.52 1.24 -13.32
N GLY A 480 13.89 0.76 -14.50
CA GLY A 480 15.17 1.09 -15.14
C GLY A 480 16.35 0.22 -14.71
N CYS A 481 16.11 -0.82 -13.89
CA CYS A 481 17.12 -1.76 -13.44
C CYS A 481 17.46 -2.80 -14.53
N LYS A 482 18.65 -3.36 -14.45
CA LYS A 482 19.06 -4.50 -15.28
C LYS A 482 18.48 -5.77 -14.69
N LEU A 483 18.21 -6.74 -15.55
CA LEU A 483 17.63 -8.00 -15.12
C LEU A 483 18.41 -9.18 -15.70
N TRP A 484 18.66 -10.17 -14.86
CA TRP A 484 19.11 -11.49 -15.23
C TRP A 484 18.06 -12.54 -14.84
N SER A 485 17.71 -13.41 -15.77
CA SER A 485 17.04 -14.66 -15.42
C SER A 485 17.99 -15.58 -14.65
N ALA A 486 17.47 -16.52 -13.86
CA ALA A 486 18.33 -17.47 -13.14
C ALA A 486 19.30 -18.23 -14.05
N ARG A 487 18.89 -18.51 -15.29
CA ARG A 487 19.73 -19.17 -16.30
C ARG A 487 20.84 -18.26 -16.80
N GLU A 488 20.57 -17.00 -17.08
CA GLU A 488 21.59 -16.01 -17.48
C GLU A 488 22.57 -15.76 -16.35
N PHE A 489 22.06 -15.68 -15.11
CA PHE A 489 22.88 -15.50 -13.92
C PHE A 489 23.78 -16.72 -13.66
N TYR A 490 23.27 -17.95 -13.83
CA TYR A 490 24.07 -19.16 -13.74
C TYR A 490 25.23 -19.17 -14.72
N ALA A 491 24.96 -18.84 -16.00
CA ALA A 491 25.99 -18.76 -17.03
C ALA A 491 27.07 -17.71 -16.69
N GLU A 492 26.68 -16.57 -16.13
CA GLU A 492 27.61 -15.53 -15.71
C GLU A 492 28.46 -15.96 -14.52
N VAL A 493 27.85 -16.61 -13.50
CA VAL A 493 28.59 -17.15 -12.34
C VAL A 493 29.59 -18.21 -12.79
N LYS A 494 29.21 -19.15 -13.68
CA LYS A 494 30.14 -20.15 -14.23
C LYS A 494 31.29 -19.55 -15.02
N ARG A 495 31.02 -18.49 -15.80
CA ARG A 495 32.07 -17.73 -16.50
C ARG A 495 33.09 -17.12 -15.53
N VAL A 496 32.61 -16.57 -14.41
CA VAL A 496 33.48 -16.01 -13.36
C VAL A 496 34.26 -17.10 -12.64
N GLU A 497 33.64 -18.23 -12.30
CA GLU A 497 34.33 -19.37 -11.70
C GLU A 497 35.50 -19.88 -12.58
N GLU A 498 35.26 -19.98 -13.90
CA GLU A 498 36.34 -20.36 -14.84
C GLU A 498 37.44 -19.29 -14.93
N ALA A 499 37.09 -18.01 -14.88
CA ALA A 499 38.07 -16.94 -14.89
C ALA A 499 38.95 -16.95 -13.63
N ILE A 500 38.35 -17.21 -12.46
CA ILE A 500 39.09 -17.38 -11.19
C ILE A 500 40.03 -18.56 -11.29
N ARG A 501 39.61 -19.72 -11.80
CA ARG A 501 40.48 -20.88 -11.97
C ARG A 501 41.69 -20.58 -12.84
N ARG A 502 41.51 -19.87 -13.95
CA ARG A 502 42.63 -19.50 -14.85
C ARG A 502 43.63 -18.52 -14.24
N GLN A 503 43.22 -17.79 -13.17
CA GLN A 503 44.15 -16.88 -12.46
C GLN A 503 44.93 -17.56 -11.34
N VAL A 504 44.46 -18.70 -10.88
CA VAL A 504 45.08 -19.49 -9.79
C VAL A 504 46.00 -20.56 -10.35
N GLU A 505 45.81 -21.02 -11.58
CA GLU A 505 46.73 -21.86 -12.37
C GLU A 505 47.85 -21.01 -13.01
#